data_43eba4481076e4b31b22acde9e9542dc
#
_entry.id   43eba4481076e4b31b22acde9e9542dc
#
_cell.length_a   1.000
_cell.length_b   1.000
_cell.length_c   1.000
_cell.angle_alpha   90.00
_cell.angle_beta   90.00
_cell.angle_gamma   90.00
#
_symmetry.space_group_name_H-M   'P 1'
#
loop_
_entity.id
_entity.type
_entity.pdbx_description
1 polymer ?
#
loop_
_entity_poly.entity_id
_entity_poly.type
_entity_poly.pdbx_seq_one_letter_code
_entity_poly.pdbx_strand_id
1 'polypeptide(L)'
;AVSMLSPQGLEGAALVVAGEACPGEVVDRWAPGRVMLDAYGPTEATIYAAISAPLSAEAEVVPIGAPVAGGACFVLDEWLRPVPAGVVGELYLAGRGIGVGYLNRAGLSASRFVACPFGAPGTRMYRTGDLVRWGADGQLQYLGRADEQVKIRGYRIELGEIQSVLAGVDGVEQAVVIAREDRPGDKRLVGYITGTADPVGVRAALAERLPG
;
A
#
# COMPACT_ATOMS: atom_id res chain seq x y z
N ALA A 1 -11.96 -3.54 8.58
CA ALA A 1 -12.27 -4.16 9.90
C ALA A 1 -12.75 -3.10 10.90
N VAL A 2 -11.96 -2.07 11.22
CA VAL A 2 -12.28 -1.04 12.25
C VAL A 2 -13.58 -0.28 11.94
N SER A 3 -13.88 -0.04 10.67
CA SER A 3 -15.14 0.60 10.23
C SER A 3 -16.41 -0.14 10.64
N MET A 4 -16.31 -1.44 10.90
CA MET A 4 -17.42 -2.31 11.30
C MET A 4 -17.60 -2.44 12.81
N LEU A 5 -16.64 -1.94 13.59
CA LEU A 5 -16.64 -2.04 15.04
C LEU A 5 -17.24 -0.78 15.70
N SER A 6 -17.67 -0.92 16.96
CA SER A 6 -18.05 0.22 17.80
C SER A 6 -16.88 0.66 18.65
N PRO A 7 -16.62 1.97 18.79
CA PRO A 7 -15.63 2.48 19.72
C PRO A 7 -16.02 2.36 21.20
N GLN A 8 -17.30 2.05 21.50
CA GLN A 8 -17.81 1.91 22.86
C GLN A 8 -17.17 0.73 23.59
N GLY A 9 -16.81 0.92 24.85
CA GLY A 9 -16.13 -0.08 25.67
C GLY A 9 -14.64 -0.21 25.42
N LEU A 10 -14.08 0.65 24.55
CA LEU A 10 -12.65 0.72 24.25
C LEU A 10 -12.07 2.12 24.61
N GLU A 11 -12.71 2.82 25.51
CA GLU A 11 -12.27 4.11 26.03
C GLU A 11 -10.92 3.91 26.74
N GLY A 12 -9.94 4.72 26.40
CA GLY A 12 -8.57 4.61 26.94
C GLY A 12 -7.66 3.60 26.23
N ALA A 13 -8.16 2.83 25.27
CA ALA A 13 -7.30 2.04 24.39
C ALA A 13 -6.63 2.94 23.35
N ALA A 14 -5.34 2.75 23.11
CA ALA A 14 -4.67 3.30 21.93
C ALA A 14 -5.05 2.46 20.72
N LEU A 15 -5.38 3.11 19.61
CA LEU A 15 -5.70 2.46 18.34
C LEU A 15 -4.61 2.76 17.31
N VAL A 16 -4.04 1.70 16.73
CA VAL A 16 -3.14 1.81 15.59
C VAL A 16 -3.83 1.17 14.39
N VAL A 17 -4.03 1.93 13.32
CA VAL A 17 -4.54 1.44 12.04
C VAL A 17 -3.38 1.29 11.07
N ALA A 18 -3.44 0.28 10.19
CA ALA A 18 -2.39 0.00 9.22
C ALA A 18 -2.89 -0.85 8.05
N GLY A 19 -2.09 -0.94 6.99
CA GLY A 19 -2.28 -1.85 5.86
C GLY A 19 -3.06 -1.30 4.69
N GLU A 20 -3.94 -0.33 4.92
CA GLU A 20 -4.70 0.38 3.90
C GLU A 20 -4.75 1.88 4.24
N ALA A 21 -5.08 2.71 3.26
CA ALA A 21 -5.33 4.13 3.54
C ALA A 21 -6.50 4.26 4.53
N CYS A 22 -6.28 4.97 5.63
CA CYS A 22 -7.30 5.19 6.64
C CYS A 22 -8.27 6.29 6.17
N PRO A 23 -9.59 5.99 6.01
CA PRO A 23 -10.56 7.02 5.66
C PRO A 23 -10.75 8.04 6.80
N GLY A 24 -10.95 9.32 6.45
CA GLY A 24 -11.22 10.39 7.44
C GLY A 24 -12.39 10.06 8.37
N GLU A 25 -13.48 9.48 7.84
CA GLU A 25 -14.64 9.05 8.62
C GLU A 25 -14.28 8.05 9.75
N VAL A 26 -13.26 7.22 9.54
CA VAL A 26 -12.76 6.30 10.57
C VAL A 26 -12.04 7.09 11.63
N VAL A 27 -11.24 8.09 11.25
CA VAL A 27 -10.54 8.95 12.19
C VAL A 27 -11.55 9.77 13.00
N ASP A 28 -12.56 10.38 12.37
CA ASP A 28 -13.60 11.17 13.02
C ASP A 28 -14.36 10.36 14.07
N ARG A 29 -14.58 9.10 13.78
CA ARG A 29 -15.31 8.19 14.68
C ARG A 29 -14.44 7.66 15.82
N TRP A 30 -13.15 7.42 15.58
CA TRP A 30 -12.30 6.69 16.50
C TRP A 30 -11.27 7.53 17.24
N ALA A 31 -10.83 8.68 16.72
CA ALA A 31 -9.85 9.54 17.36
C ALA A 31 -10.36 10.25 18.62
N PRO A 32 -11.64 10.68 18.72
CA PRO A 32 -12.12 11.41 19.90
C PRO A 32 -11.92 10.61 21.21
N GLY A 33 -11.24 11.23 22.17
CA GLY A 33 -11.03 10.68 23.52
C GLY A 33 -9.97 9.59 23.64
N ARG A 34 -9.17 9.34 22.59
CA ARG A 34 -8.10 8.33 22.61
C ARG A 34 -6.90 8.72 21.76
N VAL A 35 -5.81 7.98 21.93
CA VAL A 35 -4.68 8.05 21.00
C VAL A 35 -4.98 7.15 19.80
N MET A 36 -5.07 7.74 18.62
CA MET A 36 -5.19 7.03 17.36
C MET A 36 -4.01 7.36 16.46
N LEU A 37 -3.38 6.34 15.89
CA LEU A 37 -2.21 6.48 15.02
C LEU A 37 -2.47 5.73 13.70
N ASP A 38 -1.93 6.24 12.61
CA ASP A 38 -1.79 5.49 11.36
C ASP A 38 -0.34 5.02 11.21
N ALA A 39 -0.16 3.75 10.87
CA ALA A 39 1.14 3.14 10.69
C ALA A 39 1.26 2.58 9.28
N TYR A 40 2.25 3.06 8.56
CA TYR A 40 2.52 2.71 7.18
C TYR A 40 3.80 1.89 7.06
N GLY A 41 3.75 0.83 6.27
CA GLY A 41 4.92 0.09 5.84
C GLY A 41 4.56 -1.15 5.03
N PRO A 42 5.34 -1.46 3.98
CA PRO A 42 5.25 -2.74 3.29
C PRO A 42 6.04 -3.83 4.05
N THR A 43 5.78 -5.08 3.74
CA THR A 43 6.51 -6.25 4.29
C THR A 43 8.01 -6.11 4.08
N GLU A 44 8.43 -5.53 2.95
CA GLU A 44 9.82 -5.29 2.58
C GLU A 44 10.56 -4.30 3.50
N ALA A 45 9.83 -3.57 4.35
CA ALA A 45 10.37 -2.64 5.34
C ALA A 45 10.03 -3.07 6.79
N THR A 46 9.73 -4.32 7.01
CA THR A 46 9.47 -4.93 8.33
C THR A 46 8.37 -4.20 9.09
N ILE A 47 7.13 -4.42 8.69
CA ILE A 47 5.86 -3.97 9.29
C ILE A 47 5.64 -2.45 9.15
N TYR A 48 6.40 -1.61 9.87
CA TYR A 48 6.22 -0.15 9.89
C TYR A 48 7.48 0.57 9.45
N ALA A 49 7.34 1.48 8.49
CA ALA A 49 8.40 2.40 8.06
C ALA A 49 8.10 3.84 8.48
N ALA A 50 6.82 4.18 8.64
CA ALA A 50 6.38 5.47 9.15
C ALA A 50 5.19 5.31 10.10
N ILE A 51 5.06 6.23 11.05
CA ILE A 51 3.95 6.30 12.01
C ILE A 51 3.53 7.77 12.14
N SER A 52 2.21 8.01 12.13
CA SER A 52 1.66 9.35 12.29
C SER A 52 1.84 9.90 13.70
N ALA A 53 1.81 11.22 13.85
CA ALA A 53 1.42 11.84 15.11
C ALA A 53 -0.02 11.39 15.47
N PRO A 54 -0.46 11.59 16.73
CA PRO A 54 -1.85 11.31 17.09
C PRO A 54 -2.83 12.01 16.15
N LEU A 55 -3.71 11.21 15.56
CA LEU A 55 -4.72 11.71 14.63
C LEU A 55 -5.81 12.45 15.37
N SER A 56 -6.33 13.50 14.75
CA SER A 56 -7.47 14.28 15.23
C SER A 56 -8.63 14.18 14.25
N ALA A 57 -9.86 14.24 14.77
CA ALA A 57 -11.06 14.36 13.96
C ALA A 57 -11.02 15.64 13.08
N GLU A 58 -11.79 15.61 11.99
CA GLU A 58 -11.90 16.71 11.02
C GLU A 58 -10.58 17.04 10.28
N ALA A 59 -9.61 16.12 10.28
CA ALA A 59 -8.40 16.28 9.49
C ALA A 59 -8.72 16.20 7.99
N GLU A 60 -8.33 17.19 7.22
CA GLU A 60 -8.54 17.23 5.76
C GLU A 60 -7.85 16.06 5.06
N VAL A 61 -6.67 15.66 5.55
CA VAL A 61 -5.89 14.52 5.03
C VAL A 61 -5.36 13.72 6.20
N VAL A 62 -5.53 12.39 6.16
CA VAL A 62 -4.95 11.48 7.15
C VAL A 62 -3.50 11.21 6.76
N PRO A 63 -2.50 11.65 7.57
CA PRO A 63 -1.10 11.39 7.26
C PRO A 63 -0.72 9.95 7.60
N ILE A 64 0.19 9.38 6.82
CA ILE A 64 0.85 8.10 7.14
C ILE A 64 2.08 8.30 8.04
N GLY A 65 2.40 9.54 8.39
CA GLY A 65 3.35 9.91 9.43
C GLY A 65 4.78 10.18 8.97
N ALA A 66 5.68 10.06 9.92
CA ALA A 66 7.12 10.29 9.76
C ALA A 66 7.91 8.98 9.95
N PRO A 67 9.16 8.90 9.48
CA PRO A 67 9.99 7.71 9.60
C PRO A 67 10.12 7.22 11.05
N VAL A 68 10.03 5.90 11.25
CA VAL A 68 10.33 5.29 12.54
C VAL A 68 11.82 5.37 12.88
N ALA A 69 12.17 5.21 14.15
CA ALA A 69 13.56 5.25 14.60
C ALA A 69 14.45 4.25 13.83
N GLY A 70 15.53 4.74 13.23
CA GLY A 70 16.46 3.94 12.43
C GLY A 70 16.00 3.67 10.99
N GLY A 71 14.86 4.23 10.59
CA GLY A 71 14.36 4.27 9.22
C GLY A 71 14.55 5.66 8.58
N ALA A 72 14.44 5.71 7.26
CA ALA A 72 14.39 6.93 6.48
C ALA A 72 13.36 6.80 5.35
N CYS A 73 12.66 7.89 5.07
CA CYS A 73 11.71 8.01 3.97
C CYS A 73 12.19 9.11 3.02
N PHE A 74 12.30 8.77 1.74
CA PHE A 74 12.64 9.72 0.70
C PHE A 74 11.50 9.81 -0.29
N VAL A 75 11.09 11.04 -0.62
CA VAL A 75 10.11 11.32 -1.68
C VAL A 75 10.88 11.81 -2.89
N LEU A 76 10.93 11.01 -3.94
CA LEU A 76 11.84 11.20 -5.06
C LEU A 76 11.10 11.31 -6.39
N ASP A 77 11.74 12.02 -7.33
CA ASP A 77 11.36 12.04 -8.73
C ASP A 77 11.88 10.80 -9.50
N GLU A 78 11.62 10.74 -10.79
CA GLU A 78 12.06 9.64 -11.67
C GLU A 78 13.61 9.52 -11.80
N TRP A 79 14.36 10.58 -11.46
CA TRP A 79 15.84 10.59 -11.45
C TRP A 79 16.44 10.36 -10.07
N LEU A 80 15.62 9.92 -9.10
CA LEU A 80 15.99 9.70 -7.69
C LEU A 80 16.48 10.99 -6.99
N ARG A 81 15.92 12.15 -7.35
CA ARG A 81 16.17 13.43 -6.68
C ARG A 81 15.06 13.74 -5.70
N PRO A 82 15.37 14.24 -4.50
CA PRO A 82 14.35 14.67 -3.55
C PRO A 82 13.46 15.77 -4.13
N VAL A 83 12.16 15.60 -3.98
CA VAL A 83 11.19 16.65 -4.34
C VAL A 83 10.91 17.58 -3.16
N PRO A 84 10.55 18.85 -3.40
CA PRO A 84 10.17 19.77 -2.32
C PRO A 84 8.92 19.30 -1.56
N ALA A 85 8.75 19.79 -0.31
CA ALA A 85 7.51 19.58 0.44
C ALA A 85 6.29 20.05 -0.35
N GLY A 86 5.19 19.32 -0.28
CA GLY A 86 3.97 19.54 -1.05
C GLY A 86 3.99 18.98 -2.47
N VAL A 87 5.16 18.65 -3.02
CA VAL A 87 5.29 18.04 -4.35
C VAL A 87 5.17 16.53 -4.26
N VAL A 88 4.42 15.94 -5.18
CA VAL A 88 4.23 14.49 -5.28
C VAL A 88 5.48 13.83 -5.84
N GLY A 89 5.88 12.73 -5.21
CA GLY A 89 6.95 11.85 -5.69
C GLY A 89 6.71 10.42 -5.26
N GLU A 90 7.57 9.52 -5.71
CA GLU A 90 7.53 8.11 -5.31
C GLU A 90 8.27 7.96 -3.97
N LEU A 91 7.67 7.18 -3.06
CA LEU A 91 8.24 6.89 -1.75
C LEU A 91 9.32 5.80 -1.85
N TYR A 92 10.47 6.11 -1.29
CA TYR A 92 11.57 5.17 -1.07
C TYR A 92 11.87 5.05 0.42
N LEU A 93 12.10 3.82 0.87
CA LEU A 93 12.36 3.51 2.28
C LEU A 93 13.79 3.00 2.45
N ALA A 94 14.48 3.47 3.48
CA ALA A 94 15.81 3.00 3.82
C ALA A 94 15.96 2.79 5.34
N GLY A 95 17.04 2.15 5.75
CA GLY A 95 17.34 1.89 7.16
C GLY A 95 17.38 0.41 7.52
N ARG A 96 17.40 0.14 8.81
CA ARG A 96 17.61 -1.23 9.34
C ARG A 96 16.45 -2.19 9.08
N GLY A 97 15.26 -1.65 8.85
CA GLY A 97 14.05 -2.43 8.58
C GLY A 97 13.94 -2.96 7.14
N ILE A 98 14.84 -2.53 6.24
CA ILE A 98 14.74 -2.94 4.83
C ILE A 98 15.20 -4.38 4.66
N GLY A 99 14.37 -5.18 4.00
CA GLY A 99 14.64 -6.57 3.68
C GLY A 99 15.85 -6.76 2.74
N VAL A 100 16.33 -7.99 2.67
CA VAL A 100 17.48 -8.34 1.79
C VAL A 100 17.06 -8.40 0.33
N GLY A 101 15.83 -8.82 0.05
CA GLY A 101 15.29 -9.02 -1.28
C GLY A 101 14.24 -10.14 -1.29
N TYR A 102 13.81 -10.53 -2.47
CA TYR A 102 12.86 -11.63 -2.69
C TYR A 102 13.61 -12.94 -2.98
N LEU A 103 13.26 -14.00 -2.25
CA LEU A 103 13.88 -15.31 -2.41
C LEU A 103 13.69 -15.83 -3.83
N ASN A 104 14.80 -16.27 -4.47
CA ASN A 104 14.84 -16.79 -5.84
C ASN A 104 14.26 -15.86 -6.92
N ARG A 105 14.24 -14.53 -6.64
CA ARG A 105 13.74 -13.50 -7.55
C ARG A 105 14.75 -12.37 -7.69
N ALA A 106 15.94 -12.69 -8.19
CA ALA A 106 17.06 -11.73 -8.28
C ALA A 106 16.71 -10.48 -9.11
N GLY A 107 16.04 -10.65 -10.26
CA GLY A 107 15.61 -9.53 -11.10
C GLY A 107 14.62 -8.60 -10.40
N LEU A 108 13.60 -9.16 -9.74
CA LEU A 108 12.65 -8.38 -8.95
C LEU A 108 13.34 -7.68 -7.77
N SER A 109 14.24 -8.39 -7.07
CA SER A 109 15.00 -7.81 -5.97
C SER A 109 15.84 -6.62 -6.45
N ALA A 110 16.55 -6.75 -7.58
CA ALA A 110 17.35 -5.68 -8.15
C ALA A 110 16.53 -4.47 -8.60
N SER A 111 15.30 -4.66 -9.07
CA SER A 111 14.41 -3.58 -9.50
C SER A 111 13.76 -2.82 -8.35
N ARG A 112 13.62 -3.46 -7.18
CA ARG A 112 12.93 -2.88 -6.01
C ARG A 112 13.87 -2.45 -4.89
N PHE A 113 14.99 -3.15 -4.68
CA PHE A 113 15.99 -2.81 -3.66
C PHE A 113 17.20 -2.16 -4.35
N VAL A 114 17.10 -0.88 -4.60
CA VAL A 114 18.06 -0.08 -5.37
C VAL A 114 19.15 0.54 -4.47
N ALA A 115 20.26 1.00 -5.04
CA ALA A 115 21.27 1.73 -4.29
C ALA A 115 20.69 3.01 -3.67
N CYS A 116 21.06 3.30 -2.43
CA CYS A 116 20.64 4.52 -1.73
C CYS A 116 21.71 5.61 -1.92
N PRO A 117 21.42 6.69 -2.66
CA PRO A 117 22.40 7.77 -2.87
C PRO A 117 22.58 8.67 -1.64
N PHE A 118 21.72 8.52 -0.62
CA PHE A 118 21.69 9.38 0.57
C PHE A 118 22.33 8.72 1.81
N GLY A 119 22.76 7.47 1.70
CA GLY A 119 23.33 6.70 2.80
C GLY A 119 24.83 6.45 2.63
N ALA A 120 25.40 5.66 3.55
CA ALA A 120 26.77 5.19 3.42
C ALA A 120 26.94 4.29 2.17
N PRO A 121 28.16 4.17 1.59
CA PRO A 121 28.41 3.27 0.48
C PRO A 121 27.91 1.84 0.76
N GLY A 122 27.22 1.24 -0.22
CA GLY A 122 26.63 -0.09 -0.12
C GLY A 122 25.26 -0.15 0.55
N THR A 123 24.71 0.96 1.04
CA THR A 123 23.34 0.99 1.54
C THR A 123 22.33 0.93 0.40
N ARG A 124 21.17 0.35 0.71
CA ARG A 124 20.05 0.22 -0.25
C ARG A 124 18.81 0.89 0.29
N MET A 125 17.92 1.22 -0.61
CA MET A 125 16.57 1.67 -0.33
C MET A 125 15.55 0.82 -1.11
N TYR A 126 14.37 0.67 -0.54
CA TYR A 126 13.27 -0.05 -1.15
C TYR A 126 12.36 0.92 -1.91
N ARG A 127 12.16 0.64 -3.19
CA ARG A 127 11.22 1.33 -4.06
C ARG A 127 9.81 0.81 -3.84
N THR A 128 8.94 1.62 -3.21
CA THR A 128 7.61 1.15 -2.78
C THR A 128 6.59 1.08 -3.92
N GLY A 129 6.69 1.97 -4.89
CA GLY A 129 5.64 2.23 -5.89
C GLY A 129 4.49 3.09 -5.33
N ASP A 130 4.58 3.57 -4.10
CA ASP A 130 3.58 4.46 -3.50
C ASP A 130 3.89 5.92 -3.83
N LEU A 131 2.87 6.69 -4.22
CA LEU A 131 2.94 8.13 -4.44
C LEU A 131 2.56 8.85 -3.14
N VAL A 132 3.44 9.74 -2.73
CA VAL A 132 3.28 10.52 -1.49
C VAL A 132 3.74 11.96 -1.69
N ARG A 133 3.45 12.80 -0.70
CA ARG A 133 4.11 14.09 -0.53
C ARG A 133 4.39 14.37 0.94
N TRP A 134 5.38 15.20 1.22
CA TRP A 134 5.57 15.74 2.56
C TRP A 134 4.54 16.85 2.85
N GLY A 135 3.81 16.74 3.95
CA GLY A 135 3.02 17.81 4.49
C GLY A 135 3.89 18.90 5.13
N ALA A 136 3.31 20.08 5.39
CA ALA A 136 3.99 21.18 6.06
C ALA A 136 4.36 20.84 7.52
N ASP A 137 3.67 19.88 8.11
CA ASP A 137 3.89 19.35 9.46
C ASP A 137 5.00 18.30 9.54
N GLY A 138 5.68 18.00 8.42
CA GLY A 138 6.74 17.00 8.34
C GLY A 138 6.23 15.56 8.34
N GLN A 139 4.95 15.33 8.11
CA GLN A 139 4.37 14.00 7.95
C GLN A 139 4.12 13.68 6.46
N LEU A 140 4.25 12.42 6.09
CA LEU A 140 3.93 11.94 4.76
C LEU A 140 2.40 11.83 4.58
N GLN A 141 1.93 12.21 3.41
CA GLN A 141 0.56 12.05 2.96
C GLN A 141 0.54 11.06 1.80
N TYR A 142 -0.23 9.98 1.94
CA TYR A 142 -0.39 8.96 0.90
C TYR A 142 -1.41 9.44 -0.15
N LEU A 143 -1.07 9.27 -1.43
CA LEU A 143 -1.90 9.75 -2.55
C LEU A 143 -2.34 8.62 -3.48
N GLY A 144 -1.71 7.45 -3.39
CA GLY A 144 -2.05 6.32 -4.24
C GLY A 144 -0.83 5.52 -4.67
N ARG A 145 -0.98 4.79 -5.77
CA ARG A 145 0.08 3.98 -6.37
C ARG A 145 0.53 4.56 -7.71
N ALA A 146 1.83 4.39 -8.01
CA ALA A 146 2.39 4.66 -9.32
C ALA A 146 2.12 3.51 -10.32
N ASP A 147 1.78 2.33 -9.82
CA ASP A 147 1.48 1.13 -10.56
C ASP A 147 0.01 0.69 -10.36
N GLU A 148 -0.39 -0.40 -11.01
CA GLU A 148 -1.75 -0.94 -10.92
C GLU A 148 -2.00 -1.84 -9.71
N GLN A 149 -1.03 -1.95 -8.79
CA GLN A 149 -1.18 -2.75 -7.58
C GLN A 149 -2.26 -2.17 -6.67
N VAL A 150 -3.09 -3.01 -6.10
CA VAL A 150 -4.18 -2.59 -5.22
C VAL A 150 -4.08 -3.26 -3.85
N LYS A 151 -4.62 -2.57 -2.83
CA LYS A 151 -4.85 -3.16 -1.50
C LYS A 151 -6.34 -3.34 -1.29
N ILE A 152 -6.75 -4.58 -0.98
CA ILE A 152 -8.14 -4.95 -0.71
C ILE A 152 -8.16 -5.80 0.55
N ARG A 153 -8.79 -5.32 1.61
CA ARG A 153 -8.90 -6.00 2.92
C ARG A 153 -7.53 -6.39 3.51
N GLY A 154 -6.51 -5.53 3.29
CA GLY A 154 -5.14 -5.76 3.72
C GLY A 154 -4.29 -6.66 2.81
N TYR A 155 -4.90 -7.30 1.81
CA TYR A 155 -4.17 -8.06 0.80
C TYR A 155 -3.58 -7.14 -0.26
N ARG A 156 -2.31 -7.34 -0.57
CA ARG A 156 -1.59 -6.67 -1.65
C ARG A 156 -1.74 -7.50 -2.92
N ILE A 157 -2.38 -6.95 -3.93
CA ILE A 157 -2.82 -7.67 -5.11
C ILE A 157 -2.21 -7.05 -6.35
N GLU A 158 -1.50 -7.86 -7.13
CA GLU A 158 -0.98 -7.52 -8.45
C GLU A 158 -2.06 -7.85 -9.49
N LEU A 159 -2.74 -6.84 -10.04
CA LEU A 159 -3.79 -7.06 -11.05
C LEU A 159 -3.25 -7.81 -12.28
N GLY A 160 -2.01 -7.50 -12.68
CA GLY A 160 -1.34 -8.17 -13.80
C GLY A 160 -1.09 -9.66 -13.59
N GLU A 161 -0.89 -10.13 -12.35
CA GLU A 161 -0.76 -11.55 -12.04
C GLU A 161 -2.08 -12.28 -12.33
N ILE A 162 -3.19 -11.74 -11.81
CA ILE A 162 -4.52 -12.31 -12.05
C ILE A 162 -4.86 -12.29 -13.54
N GLN A 163 -4.57 -11.19 -14.22
CA GLN A 163 -4.80 -11.05 -15.66
C GLN A 163 -3.99 -12.08 -16.46
N SER A 164 -2.74 -12.35 -16.09
CA SER A 164 -1.90 -13.36 -16.72
C SER A 164 -2.46 -14.77 -16.55
N VAL A 165 -2.96 -15.08 -15.34
CA VAL A 165 -3.60 -16.39 -15.07
C VAL A 165 -4.89 -16.53 -15.87
N LEU A 166 -5.71 -15.46 -15.93
CA LEU A 166 -6.95 -15.44 -16.75
C LEU A 166 -6.67 -15.66 -18.23
N ALA A 167 -5.67 -14.98 -18.78
CA ALA A 167 -5.29 -15.11 -20.19
C ALA A 167 -4.76 -16.51 -20.54
N GLY A 168 -4.30 -17.28 -19.55
CA GLY A 168 -3.86 -18.66 -19.72
C GLY A 168 -4.96 -19.72 -19.57
N VAL A 169 -6.22 -19.33 -19.41
CA VAL A 169 -7.36 -20.26 -19.35
C VAL A 169 -7.88 -20.56 -20.74
N ASP A 170 -8.12 -21.83 -21.03
CA ASP A 170 -8.62 -22.27 -22.34
C ASP A 170 -9.95 -21.57 -22.69
N GLY A 171 -10.02 -21.04 -23.91
CA GLY A 171 -11.18 -20.31 -24.41
C GLY A 171 -11.23 -18.83 -24.00
N VAL A 172 -10.26 -18.32 -23.26
CA VAL A 172 -10.09 -16.87 -23.03
C VAL A 172 -9.21 -16.30 -24.13
N GLU A 173 -9.71 -15.30 -24.86
CA GLU A 173 -8.96 -14.60 -25.90
C GLU A 173 -8.30 -13.34 -25.36
N GLN A 174 -9.03 -12.57 -24.53
CA GLN A 174 -8.52 -11.40 -23.87
C GLN A 174 -9.02 -11.35 -22.44
N ALA A 175 -8.21 -10.80 -21.55
CA ALA A 175 -8.55 -10.61 -20.14
C ALA A 175 -8.10 -9.23 -19.66
N VAL A 176 -8.93 -8.58 -18.85
CA VAL A 176 -8.60 -7.36 -18.11
C VAL A 176 -9.10 -7.51 -16.69
N VAL A 177 -8.28 -7.13 -15.74
CA VAL A 177 -8.64 -7.15 -14.31
C VAL A 177 -8.56 -5.73 -13.76
N ILE A 178 -9.61 -5.30 -13.09
CA ILE A 178 -9.66 -4.00 -12.43
C ILE A 178 -10.14 -4.13 -10.99
N ALA A 179 -9.73 -3.19 -10.15
CA ALA A 179 -10.35 -2.99 -8.85
C ALA A 179 -11.51 -2.02 -9.01
N ARG A 180 -12.72 -2.43 -8.60
CA ARG A 180 -13.92 -1.58 -8.60
C ARG A 180 -14.33 -1.24 -7.17
N GLU A 181 -14.77 -0.02 -6.99
CA GLU A 181 -15.35 0.47 -5.75
C GLU A 181 -16.70 1.11 -6.07
N ASP A 182 -17.76 0.29 -6.07
CA ASP A 182 -19.11 0.75 -6.40
C ASP A 182 -19.77 1.43 -5.18
N ARG A 183 -19.26 1.17 -3.99
CA ARG A 183 -19.63 1.85 -2.73
C ARG A 183 -18.37 2.18 -1.97
N PRO A 184 -18.29 3.33 -1.31
CA PRO A 184 -17.12 3.69 -0.51
C PRO A 184 -16.72 2.57 0.46
N GLY A 185 -15.44 2.16 0.43
CA GLY A 185 -14.89 1.09 1.26
C GLY A 185 -15.19 -0.34 0.80
N ASP A 186 -15.96 -0.56 -0.27
CA ASP A 186 -16.26 -1.89 -0.83
C ASP A 186 -15.50 -2.12 -2.13
N LYS A 187 -14.17 -2.18 -2.03
CA LYS A 187 -13.30 -2.55 -3.15
C LYS A 187 -13.39 -4.03 -3.46
N ARG A 188 -13.56 -4.35 -4.74
CA ARG A 188 -13.57 -5.73 -5.25
C ARG A 188 -12.84 -5.86 -6.57
N LEU A 189 -12.32 -7.05 -6.84
CA LEU A 189 -11.73 -7.38 -8.12
C LEU A 189 -12.82 -7.78 -9.10
N VAL A 190 -12.70 -7.28 -10.32
CA VAL A 190 -13.58 -7.64 -11.44
C VAL A 190 -12.72 -7.99 -12.63
N GLY A 191 -12.82 -9.23 -13.10
CA GLY A 191 -12.22 -9.70 -14.33
C GLY A 191 -13.22 -9.61 -15.48
N TYR A 192 -12.79 -9.06 -16.59
CA TYR A 192 -13.51 -9.06 -17.87
C TYR A 192 -12.76 -9.96 -18.84
N ILE A 193 -13.48 -10.84 -19.50
CA ILE A 193 -12.90 -11.77 -20.48
C ILE A 193 -13.68 -11.73 -21.79
N THR A 194 -13.01 -11.98 -22.90
CA THR A 194 -13.61 -12.30 -24.20
C THR A 194 -13.25 -13.73 -24.57
N GLY A 195 -13.97 -14.31 -25.54
CA GLY A 195 -13.77 -15.69 -26.00
C GLY A 195 -14.95 -16.59 -25.70
N THR A 196 -14.69 -17.90 -25.64
CA THR A 196 -15.73 -18.94 -25.48
C THR A 196 -15.71 -19.59 -24.08
N ALA A 197 -14.80 -19.15 -23.20
CA ALA A 197 -14.65 -19.70 -21.85
C ALA A 197 -15.91 -19.43 -21.00
N ASP A 198 -16.35 -20.47 -20.28
CA ASP A 198 -17.44 -20.32 -19.30
C ASP A 198 -16.97 -19.59 -18.04
N PRO A 199 -17.63 -18.50 -17.62
CA PRO A 199 -17.22 -17.74 -16.42
C PRO A 199 -17.14 -18.56 -15.13
N VAL A 200 -17.95 -19.61 -14.98
CA VAL A 200 -17.92 -20.47 -13.78
C VAL A 200 -16.66 -21.35 -13.81
N GLY A 201 -16.34 -21.95 -14.95
CA GLY A 201 -15.11 -22.70 -15.13
C GLY A 201 -13.85 -21.86 -14.97
N VAL A 202 -13.86 -20.63 -15.50
CA VAL A 202 -12.77 -19.67 -15.33
C VAL A 202 -12.53 -19.35 -13.84
N ARG A 203 -13.59 -19.11 -13.07
CA ARG A 203 -13.47 -18.85 -11.64
C ARG A 203 -12.90 -20.04 -10.88
N ALA A 204 -13.30 -21.26 -11.22
CA ALA A 204 -12.74 -22.46 -10.61
C ALA A 204 -11.23 -22.61 -10.91
N ALA A 205 -10.83 -22.40 -12.17
CA ALA A 205 -9.43 -22.44 -12.57
C ALA A 205 -8.56 -21.37 -11.87
N LEU A 206 -9.11 -20.18 -11.61
CA LEU A 206 -8.43 -19.14 -10.83
C LEU A 206 -8.22 -19.57 -9.38
N ALA A 207 -9.24 -20.16 -8.74
CA ALA A 207 -9.17 -20.60 -7.35
C ALA A 207 -8.13 -21.70 -7.10
N GLU A 208 -7.75 -22.46 -8.12
CA GLU A 208 -6.69 -23.47 -8.04
C GLU A 208 -5.27 -22.87 -8.16
N ARG A 209 -5.15 -21.67 -8.74
CA ARG A 209 -3.85 -21.08 -9.12
C ARG A 209 -3.49 -19.82 -8.31
N LEU A 210 -4.46 -19.17 -7.72
CA LEU A 210 -4.30 -17.93 -6.96
C LEU A 210 -4.69 -18.15 -5.50
N PRO A 211 -4.10 -17.41 -4.56
CA PRO A 211 -4.55 -17.38 -3.17
C PRO A 211 -6.02 -16.96 -3.08
N GLY A 212 -6.77 -17.58 -2.14
CA GLY A 212 -8.20 -17.33 -1.92
C GLY A 212 -8.47 -16.03 -1.17
#